data_5d929a24923315f231c2b23ea2e607ca
#
_entry.id   5d929a24923315f231c2b23ea2e607ca
#
_cell.length_a   1.000
_cell.length_b   1.000
_cell.length_c   1.000
_cell.angle_alpha   90.00
_cell.angle_beta   90.00
_cell.angle_gamma   90.00
#
_symmetry.space_group_name_H-M   'P 1'
#
loop_
_entity.id
_entity.type
_entity.pdbx_description
1 polymer ?
#
loop_
_entity_poly.entity_id
_entity_poly.type
_entity_poly.pdbx_seq_one_letter_code
_entity_poly.pdbx_strand_id
1 'polypeptide(L)'
;MYNYMLDLQKKRYEAGEKHLSAFSMIKLITPLKQQEGYEWLCRVSTTSMQRVCQDLANAYENFFSKRAKFPRFKSRKRSRASYPVRETVYFIDGKTQIEKIGKVVYQTNYDLPQGRGHKFSNPRISNNNGKWILTVGIECESQAPELTDKPMGIDVGVKDLAIVAFGEDQIVFHNINKSKRVRNLSRKKRKVQRTISRKYRTNGSYSKTKGIEKYERILKTIHYKLANIRSNYIHQSTHKLVSMLPKVVCVEDLNVTGMMKNRHLSRAIQEQCLGEFLRQMEYKCAWNGIELVKVDRFYPSSRTCSCCGEIKEDLKLSDRTYVCPHCGLVIDRDYNAALNLMKYAASQARAAA
;
A
#
# COMPACT_ATOMS: atom_id res chain seq x y z
N MET A 1 23.11 -11.17 -6.08
CA MET A 1 23.26 -11.13 -4.60
C MET A 1 22.04 -11.72 -3.87
N TYR A 2 20.81 -11.16 -3.92
CA TYR A 2 19.66 -11.71 -3.19
C TYR A 2 19.41 -13.20 -3.48
N ASN A 3 19.32 -13.57 -4.76
CA ASN A 3 19.07 -14.96 -5.15
C ASN A 3 20.22 -15.91 -4.76
N TYR A 4 21.47 -15.44 -4.84
CA TYR A 4 22.63 -16.20 -4.41
C TYR A 4 22.54 -16.50 -2.90
N MET A 5 22.29 -15.48 -2.07
CA MET A 5 22.19 -15.68 -0.62
C MET A 5 20.96 -16.52 -0.23
N LEU A 6 19.86 -16.39 -0.97
CA LEU A 6 18.67 -17.25 -0.73
C LEU A 6 18.95 -18.71 -1.08
N ASP A 7 19.67 -18.97 -2.18
CA ASP A 7 20.07 -20.33 -2.56
C ASP A 7 21.03 -20.94 -1.52
N LEU A 8 22.03 -20.16 -1.10
CA LEU A 8 22.96 -20.57 -0.05
C LEU A 8 22.22 -20.94 1.25
N GLN A 9 21.27 -20.13 1.69
CA GLN A 9 20.47 -20.41 2.88
C GLN A 9 19.64 -21.70 2.75
N LYS A 10 19.11 -21.98 1.57
CA LYS A 10 18.37 -23.22 1.30
C LYS A 10 19.28 -24.44 1.37
N LYS A 11 20.44 -24.39 0.70
CA LYS A 11 21.43 -25.48 0.73
C LYS A 11 21.93 -25.76 2.14
N ARG A 12 22.16 -24.73 2.94
CA ARG A 12 22.56 -24.88 4.35
C ARG A 12 21.45 -25.56 5.17
N TYR A 13 20.21 -25.15 4.96
CA TYR A 13 19.06 -25.78 5.63
C TYR A 13 18.94 -27.28 5.26
N GLU A 14 19.10 -27.62 3.98
CA GLU A 14 19.08 -29.00 3.51
C GLU A 14 20.25 -29.83 4.09
N ALA A 15 21.39 -29.20 4.37
CA ALA A 15 22.55 -29.80 5.03
C ALA A 15 22.43 -29.83 6.57
N GLY A 16 21.31 -29.39 7.16
CA GLY A 16 21.14 -29.32 8.62
C GLY A 16 21.96 -28.24 9.32
N GLU A 17 22.52 -27.26 8.57
CA GLU A 17 23.35 -26.20 9.09
C GLU A 17 22.51 -25.01 9.60
N LYS A 18 23.08 -24.26 10.55
CA LYS A 18 22.44 -23.06 11.09
C LYS A 18 22.24 -21.99 10.02
N HIS A 19 21.07 -21.32 10.12
CA HIS A 19 20.73 -20.15 9.30
C HIS A 19 21.76 -19.00 9.48
N LEU A 20 22.19 -18.40 8.37
CA LEU A 20 23.10 -17.25 8.40
C LEU A 20 22.36 -15.97 8.77
N SER A 21 22.88 -15.24 9.74
CA SER A 21 22.42 -13.88 10.06
C SER A 21 22.74 -12.90 8.91
N ALA A 22 22.13 -11.71 8.94
CA ALA A 22 22.47 -10.63 8.01
C ALA A 22 23.96 -10.33 8.01
N PHE A 23 24.58 -10.27 9.19
CA PHE A 23 25.99 -9.99 9.34
C PHE A 23 26.89 -11.10 8.76
N SER A 24 26.51 -12.37 8.98
CA SER A 24 27.23 -13.52 8.40
C SER A 24 27.16 -13.51 6.87
N MET A 25 25.99 -13.19 6.29
CA MET A 25 25.84 -13.04 4.83
C MET A 25 26.69 -11.88 4.28
N ILE A 26 26.77 -10.77 5.02
CA ILE A 26 27.57 -9.60 4.63
C ILE A 26 29.07 -9.95 4.58
N LYS A 27 29.59 -10.74 5.53
CA LYS A 27 30.99 -11.20 5.52
C LYS A 27 31.35 -12.01 4.28
N LEU A 28 30.40 -12.72 3.68
CA LEU A 28 30.61 -13.51 2.46
C LEU A 28 30.74 -12.65 1.19
N ILE A 29 30.43 -11.35 1.23
CA ILE A 29 30.48 -10.49 0.03
C ILE A 29 31.93 -10.31 -0.46
N THR A 30 32.86 -10.11 0.46
CA THR A 30 34.26 -9.86 0.10
C THR A 30 34.93 -11.07 -0.59
N PRO A 31 34.89 -12.29 -0.02
CA PRO A 31 35.42 -13.46 -0.70
C PRO A 31 34.68 -13.79 -2.00
N LEU A 32 33.36 -13.53 -2.06
CA LEU A 32 32.59 -13.76 -3.28
C LEU A 32 33.06 -12.88 -4.45
N LYS A 33 33.48 -11.64 -4.20
CA LYS A 33 33.99 -10.74 -5.23
C LYS A 33 35.31 -11.22 -5.85
N GLN A 34 36.04 -12.07 -5.15
CA GLN A 34 37.34 -12.62 -5.58
C GLN A 34 37.17 -13.94 -6.35
N GLN A 35 35.96 -14.52 -6.38
CA GLN A 35 35.68 -15.75 -7.12
C GLN A 35 35.50 -15.47 -8.60
N GLU A 36 35.99 -16.39 -9.42
CA GLU A 36 35.78 -16.37 -10.87
C GLU A 36 34.32 -16.29 -11.25
N GLY A 37 33.95 -15.40 -12.17
CA GLY A 37 32.57 -15.14 -12.62
C GLY A 37 31.76 -14.18 -11.74
N TYR A 38 32.33 -13.69 -10.62
CA TYR A 38 31.69 -12.71 -9.72
C TYR A 38 32.38 -11.34 -9.70
N GLU A 39 33.37 -11.08 -10.54
CA GLU A 39 34.14 -9.83 -10.61
C GLU A 39 33.25 -8.61 -10.88
N TRP A 40 32.15 -8.82 -11.59
CA TRP A 40 31.16 -7.78 -11.87
C TRP A 40 30.56 -7.16 -10.59
N LEU A 41 30.60 -7.86 -9.45
CA LEU A 41 30.16 -7.32 -8.16
C LEU A 41 31.00 -6.12 -7.70
N CYS A 42 32.25 -5.99 -8.16
CA CYS A 42 33.10 -4.84 -7.89
C CYS A 42 32.52 -3.53 -8.48
N ARG A 43 31.70 -3.64 -9.52
CA ARG A 43 31.02 -2.48 -10.15
C ARG A 43 29.78 -2.03 -9.37
N VAL A 44 29.32 -2.82 -8.41
CA VAL A 44 28.14 -2.53 -7.58
C VAL A 44 28.57 -1.96 -6.24
N SER A 45 27.82 -1.00 -5.70
CA SER A 45 28.06 -0.47 -4.35
C SER A 45 28.02 -1.57 -3.30
N THR A 46 29.05 -1.63 -2.46
CA THR A 46 29.12 -2.59 -1.34
C THR A 46 27.96 -2.38 -0.37
N THR A 47 27.62 -1.14 -0.07
CA THR A 47 26.46 -0.78 0.77
C THR A 47 25.16 -1.36 0.20
N SER A 48 24.97 -1.28 -1.12
CA SER A 48 23.79 -1.85 -1.77
C SER A 48 23.71 -3.37 -1.61
N MET A 49 24.86 -4.06 -1.67
CA MET A 49 24.92 -5.51 -1.44
C MET A 49 24.64 -5.88 0.01
N GLN A 50 25.20 -5.13 0.96
CA GLN A 50 24.91 -5.29 2.39
C GLN A 50 23.43 -5.12 2.71
N ARG A 51 22.79 -4.08 2.16
CA ARG A 51 21.35 -3.85 2.32
C ARG A 51 20.48 -4.97 1.70
N VAL A 52 20.95 -5.57 0.62
CA VAL A 52 20.25 -6.74 0.04
C VAL A 52 20.31 -7.96 0.96
N CYS A 53 21.42 -8.18 1.67
CA CYS A 53 21.53 -9.22 2.69
C CYS A 53 20.59 -8.94 3.88
N GLN A 54 20.50 -7.67 4.31
CA GLN A 54 19.56 -7.23 5.34
C GLN A 54 18.09 -7.46 4.90
N ASP A 55 17.75 -7.05 3.66
CA ASP A 55 16.40 -7.29 3.10
C ASP A 55 16.04 -8.78 3.12
N LEU A 56 16.99 -9.68 2.87
CA LEU A 56 16.76 -11.12 2.92
C LEU A 56 16.59 -11.61 4.36
N ALA A 57 17.41 -11.15 5.29
CA ALA A 57 17.28 -11.50 6.71
C ALA A 57 15.92 -11.05 7.26
N ASN A 58 15.49 -9.82 6.98
CA ASN A 58 14.17 -9.32 7.35
C ASN A 58 13.02 -10.14 6.72
N ALA A 59 13.22 -10.63 5.48
CA ALA A 59 12.22 -11.50 4.83
C ALA A 59 12.09 -12.85 5.55
N TYR A 60 13.19 -13.44 6.04
CA TYR A 60 13.15 -14.64 6.86
C TYR A 60 12.53 -14.38 8.24
N GLU A 61 12.88 -13.28 8.90
CA GLU A 61 12.29 -12.88 10.18
C GLU A 61 10.75 -12.75 10.06
N ASN A 62 10.28 -12.09 9.01
CA ASN A 62 8.85 -11.97 8.74
C ASN A 62 8.20 -13.32 8.45
N PHE A 63 8.91 -14.26 7.83
CA PHE A 63 8.42 -15.61 7.60
C PHE A 63 8.30 -16.39 8.92
N PHE A 64 9.35 -16.41 9.74
CA PHE A 64 9.32 -17.11 11.03
C PHE A 64 8.31 -16.50 12.01
N SER A 65 8.13 -15.19 11.98
CA SER A 65 7.07 -14.48 12.73
C SER A 65 5.67 -14.65 12.13
N LYS A 66 5.48 -15.49 11.11
CA LYS A 66 4.20 -15.74 10.40
C LYS A 66 3.57 -14.48 9.76
N ARG A 67 4.32 -13.38 9.64
CA ARG A 67 3.87 -12.13 9.00
C ARG A 67 3.94 -12.19 7.47
N ALA A 68 4.78 -13.06 6.90
CA ALA A 68 4.95 -13.24 5.46
C ALA A 68 5.14 -14.70 5.08
N LYS A 69 5.00 -15.00 3.77
CA LYS A 69 5.33 -16.33 3.22
C LYS A 69 6.85 -16.45 3.03
N PHE A 70 7.31 -17.69 2.84
CA PHE A 70 8.73 -18.01 2.58
C PHE A 70 9.30 -17.15 1.46
N PRO A 71 10.55 -16.60 1.62
CA PRO A 71 11.22 -15.78 0.61
C PRO A 71 11.33 -16.49 -0.74
N ARG A 72 11.07 -15.76 -1.84
CA ARG A 72 11.12 -16.30 -3.20
C ARG A 72 12.26 -15.69 -3.99
N PHE A 73 12.79 -16.45 -4.96
CA PHE A 73 13.74 -15.93 -5.92
C PHE A 73 13.18 -14.72 -6.68
N LYS A 74 13.95 -13.66 -6.74
CA LYS A 74 13.61 -12.47 -7.51
C LYS A 74 13.95 -12.68 -8.99
N SER A 75 13.05 -12.30 -9.87
CA SER A 75 13.28 -12.34 -11.32
C SER A 75 13.08 -10.97 -11.96
N ARG A 76 13.83 -10.67 -13.01
CA ARG A 76 13.72 -9.41 -13.76
C ARG A 76 12.30 -9.14 -14.29
N LYS A 77 11.53 -10.19 -14.60
CA LYS A 77 10.17 -10.07 -15.14
C LYS A 77 9.12 -9.82 -14.05
N ARG A 78 9.32 -10.37 -12.85
CA ARG A 78 8.31 -10.37 -11.77
C ARG A 78 8.62 -9.40 -10.64
N SER A 79 9.89 -9.07 -10.45
CA SER A 79 10.32 -8.20 -9.36
C SER A 79 10.47 -6.76 -9.84
N ARG A 80 10.05 -5.80 -8.99
CA ARG A 80 10.30 -4.39 -9.25
C ARG A 80 11.81 -4.14 -9.17
N ALA A 81 12.36 -3.47 -10.18
CA ALA A 81 13.76 -3.05 -10.12
C ALA A 81 13.92 -2.02 -8.98
N SER A 82 14.74 -2.38 -7.99
CA SER A 82 15.01 -1.56 -6.82
C SER A 82 16.47 -1.70 -6.44
N TYR A 83 17.11 -0.58 -6.14
CA TYR A 83 18.51 -0.47 -5.82
C TYR A 83 18.69 0.35 -4.55
N PRO A 84 19.12 -0.25 -3.43
CA PRO A 84 19.45 0.50 -2.22
C PRO A 84 20.66 1.41 -2.47
N VAL A 85 20.63 2.62 -1.97
CA VAL A 85 21.68 3.62 -2.11
C VAL A 85 22.32 3.83 -0.73
N ARG A 86 23.54 4.34 -0.72
CA ARG A 86 24.24 4.71 0.52
C ARG A 86 23.52 5.86 1.23
N GLU A 87 23.51 5.87 2.55
CA GLU A 87 22.84 6.89 3.37
C GLU A 87 23.46 8.29 3.27
N THR A 88 24.66 8.39 2.69
CA THR A 88 25.33 9.67 2.43
C THR A 88 24.82 10.40 1.18
N VAL A 89 23.62 10.07 0.71
CA VAL A 89 22.96 10.83 -0.35
C VAL A 89 22.71 12.25 0.16
N TYR A 90 22.89 13.26 -0.70
CA TYR A 90 22.62 14.66 -0.39
C TYR A 90 21.97 15.36 -1.57
N PHE A 91 21.30 16.46 -1.30
CA PHE A 91 20.57 17.25 -2.28
C PHE A 91 21.13 18.66 -2.31
N ILE A 92 21.51 19.14 -3.49
CA ILE A 92 22.02 20.51 -3.71
C ILE A 92 21.56 20.97 -5.11
N ASP A 93 20.92 22.11 -5.19
CA ASP A 93 20.54 22.77 -6.45
C ASP A 93 19.84 21.85 -7.46
N GLY A 94 18.84 21.08 -7.02
CA GLY A 94 18.10 20.16 -7.87
C GLY A 94 18.91 18.94 -8.34
N LYS A 95 20.09 18.71 -7.77
CA LYS A 95 20.96 17.57 -8.07
C LYS A 95 21.24 16.74 -6.83
N THR A 96 21.41 15.44 -7.01
CA THR A 96 21.85 14.51 -5.97
C THR A 96 23.02 13.68 -6.46
N GLN A 97 23.95 13.36 -5.56
CA GLN A 97 25.08 12.48 -5.85
C GLN A 97 24.72 11.06 -5.42
N ILE A 98 24.80 10.12 -6.34
CA ILE A 98 24.52 8.71 -6.09
C ILE A 98 25.77 7.90 -6.34
N GLU A 99 26.16 7.07 -5.35
CA GLU A 99 27.34 6.23 -5.43
C GLU A 99 27.28 5.32 -6.67
N LYS A 100 28.38 5.23 -7.43
CA LYS A 100 28.53 4.46 -8.68
C LYS A 100 27.65 4.92 -9.86
N ILE A 101 26.76 5.89 -9.68
CA ILE A 101 25.90 6.44 -10.75
C ILE A 101 26.36 7.85 -11.13
N GLY A 102 26.81 8.64 -10.14
CA GLY A 102 27.26 10.02 -10.35
C GLY A 102 26.18 11.05 -9.96
N LYS A 103 26.30 12.25 -10.51
CA LYS A 103 25.36 13.34 -10.29
C LYS A 103 24.10 13.13 -11.11
N VAL A 104 22.93 13.19 -10.47
CA VAL A 104 21.60 12.99 -11.08
C VAL A 104 20.72 14.19 -10.79
N VAL A 105 20.03 14.70 -11.80
CA VAL A 105 19.00 15.74 -11.64
C VAL A 105 17.73 15.07 -11.13
N TYR A 106 17.07 15.67 -10.14
CA TYR A 106 15.81 15.20 -9.60
C TYR A 106 14.73 16.27 -9.70
N GLN A 107 13.48 15.85 -9.65
CA GLN A 107 12.30 16.72 -9.53
C GLN A 107 11.50 16.26 -8.32
N THR A 108 11.11 17.20 -7.47
CA THR A 108 10.28 16.97 -6.29
C THR A 108 9.38 18.16 -6.04
N ASN A 109 8.23 17.90 -5.40
CA ASN A 109 7.34 18.94 -4.86
C ASN A 109 7.50 19.08 -3.33
N TYR A 110 8.46 18.35 -2.74
CA TYR A 110 8.73 18.41 -1.31
C TYR A 110 9.92 19.31 -1.05
N ASP A 111 9.87 20.06 0.03
CA ASP A 111 11.03 20.77 0.56
C ASP A 111 11.98 19.74 1.17
N LEU A 112 13.10 19.53 0.52
CA LEU A 112 14.14 18.62 0.98
C LEU A 112 15.23 19.39 1.70
N PRO A 113 15.75 18.88 2.83
CA PRO A 113 16.94 19.42 3.46
C PRO A 113 18.10 19.44 2.45
N GLN A 114 18.69 20.63 2.25
CA GLN A 114 19.78 20.83 1.29
C GLN A 114 21.13 20.72 1.98
N GLY A 115 22.14 20.21 1.25
CA GLY A 115 23.51 20.10 1.75
C GLY A 115 23.91 18.70 2.20
N ARG A 116 25.17 18.59 2.70
CA ARG A 116 25.78 17.31 3.08
C ARG A 116 25.55 16.91 4.54
N GLY A 117 25.07 17.82 5.39
CA GLY A 117 24.91 17.60 6.83
C GLY A 117 23.71 16.76 7.23
N HIS A 118 22.80 16.49 6.30
CA HIS A 118 21.56 15.80 6.58
C HIS A 118 21.68 14.27 6.40
N LYS A 119 21.12 13.52 7.35
CA LYS A 119 21.06 12.05 7.26
C LYS A 119 19.68 11.64 6.71
N PHE A 120 19.71 10.80 5.69
CA PHE A 120 18.51 10.21 5.11
C PHE A 120 18.47 8.71 5.40
N SER A 121 17.36 8.22 5.94
CA SER A 121 17.21 6.80 6.23
C SER A 121 16.74 6.02 4.99
N ASN A 122 17.28 4.82 4.81
CA ASN A 122 16.90 3.85 3.76
C ASN A 122 16.76 4.42 2.33
N PRO A 123 17.71 5.23 1.82
CA PRO A 123 17.62 5.74 0.46
C PRO A 123 17.59 4.59 -0.56
N ARG A 124 16.62 4.64 -1.47
CA ARG A 124 16.39 3.56 -2.43
C ARG A 124 15.91 4.11 -3.77
N ILE A 125 16.60 3.73 -4.85
CA ILE A 125 16.15 4.00 -6.21
C ILE A 125 15.28 2.85 -6.68
N SER A 126 14.14 3.15 -7.26
CA SER A 126 13.25 2.15 -7.82
C SER A 126 12.72 2.59 -9.19
N ASN A 127 12.53 1.63 -10.09
CA ASN A 127 11.88 1.87 -11.36
C ASN A 127 10.39 1.57 -11.25
N ASN A 128 9.55 2.59 -11.50
CA ASN A 128 8.11 2.44 -11.54
C ASN A 128 7.62 2.74 -12.96
N ASN A 129 7.46 1.69 -13.77
CA ASN A 129 6.98 1.78 -15.15
C ASN A 129 7.80 2.73 -16.05
N GLY A 130 9.13 2.70 -15.92
CA GLY A 130 10.06 3.50 -16.69
C GLY A 130 10.43 4.84 -16.04
N LYS A 131 9.80 5.22 -14.93
CA LYS A 131 10.22 6.36 -14.11
C LYS A 131 11.09 5.89 -12.97
N TRP A 132 12.25 6.51 -12.82
CA TRP A 132 13.13 6.28 -11.69
C TRP A 132 12.72 7.20 -10.53
N ILE A 133 12.57 6.63 -9.36
CA ILE A 133 12.13 7.32 -8.14
C ILE A 133 13.17 7.04 -7.07
N LEU A 134 13.75 8.10 -6.51
CA LEU A 134 14.55 8.05 -5.30
C LEU A 134 13.61 8.26 -4.11
N THR A 135 13.58 7.30 -3.21
CA THR A 135 12.84 7.38 -1.94
C THR A 135 13.85 7.52 -0.82
N VAL A 136 13.62 8.46 0.07
CA VAL A 136 14.44 8.70 1.27
C VAL A 136 13.52 8.82 2.47
N GLY A 137 13.93 8.33 3.63
CA GLY A 137 13.29 8.63 4.90
C GLY A 137 13.90 9.89 5.50
N ILE A 138 13.04 10.81 5.95
CA ILE A 138 13.43 12.04 6.62
C ILE A 138 12.86 11.95 8.04
N GLU A 139 13.69 12.23 9.02
CA GLU A 139 13.25 12.39 10.40
C GLU A 139 12.52 13.73 10.54
N CYS A 140 11.29 13.69 11.00
CA CYS A 140 10.47 14.88 11.21
C CYS A 140 10.00 14.91 12.66
N GLU A 141 10.15 16.04 13.31
CA GLU A 141 9.46 16.31 14.57
C GLU A 141 7.97 16.49 14.25
N SER A 142 7.14 15.72 14.93
CA SER A 142 5.69 15.83 14.85
C SER A 142 5.16 16.29 16.20
N GLN A 143 4.55 17.46 16.22
CA GLN A 143 3.71 17.85 17.35
C GLN A 143 2.32 17.28 17.11
N ALA A 144 1.80 16.52 18.08
CA ALA A 144 0.43 16.03 17.99
C ALA A 144 -0.54 17.23 18.04
N PRO A 145 -1.45 17.37 17.07
CA PRO A 145 -2.42 18.44 17.09
C PRO A 145 -3.42 18.24 18.23
N GLU A 146 -4.07 19.31 18.66
CA GLU A 146 -5.20 19.23 19.58
C GLU A 146 -6.39 18.57 18.90
N LEU A 147 -6.89 17.48 19.49
CA LEU A 147 -8.00 16.71 18.94
C LEU A 147 -9.34 17.31 19.37
N THR A 148 -10.35 17.15 18.50
CA THR A 148 -11.74 17.47 18.87
C THR A 148 -12.29 16.38 19.81
N ASP A 149 -13.37 16.68 20.55
CA ASP A 149 -14.07 15.68 21.39
C ASP A 149 -14.98 14.75 20.59
N LYS A 150 -15.07 14.94 19.28
CA LYS A 150 -16.03 14.23 18.42
C LYS A 150 -15.48 12.88 17.97
N PRO A 151 -16.24 11.79 18.15
CA PRO A 151 -15.92 10.50 17.56
C PRO A 151 -16.27 10.47 16.07
N MET A 152 -15.61 9.58 15.33
CA MET A 152 -15.86 9.36 13.90
C MET A 152 -16.12 7.88 13.64
N GLY A 153 -17.18 7.57 12.89
CA GLY A 153 -17.47 6.23 12.40
C GLY A 153 -17.32 6.16 10.89
N ILE A 154 -16.64 5.13 10.38
CA ILE A 154 -16.35 4.95 8.95
C ILE A 154 -16.80 3.59 8.49
N ASP A 155 -17.83 3.53 7.64
CA ASP A 155 -18.20 2.33 6.88
C ASP A 155 -17.45 2.33 5.54
N VAL A 156 -16.71 1.25 5.24
CA VAL A 156 -15.85 1.13 4.05
C VAL A 156 -16.44 0.13 3.07
N GLY A 157 -16.69 0.56 1.84
CA GLY A 157 -17.44 -0.24 0.88
C GLY A 157 -16.90 -0.26 -0.54
N VAL A 158 -17.58 -1.07 -1.37
CA VAL A 158 -17.30 -1.19 -2.81
C VAL A 158 -18.14 -0.23 -3.64
N LYS A 159 -19.37 0.07 -3.21
CA LYS A 159 -20.30 1.02 -3.89
C LYS A 159 -19.72 2.42 -3.84
N ASP A 160 -19.44 2.87 -2.64
CA ASP A 160 -18.68 4.07 -2.33
C ASP A 160 -17.42 3.64 -1.56
N LEU A 161 -16.36 4.46 -1.55
CA LEU A 161 -15.12 4.11 -0.87
C LEU A 161 -15.31 4.09 0.64
N ALA A 162 -15.98 5.12 1.16
CA ALA A 162 -16.30 5.23 2.57
C ALA A 162 -17.50 6.15 2.75
N ILE A 163 -18.37 5.80 3.71
CA ILE A 163 -19.40 6.68 4.27
C ILE A 163 -19.02 6.92 5.72
N VAL A 164 -19.01 8.18 6.10
CA VAL A 164 -18.48 8.64 7.38
C VAL A 164 -19.53 9.42 8.14
N ALA A 165 -19.66 9.11 9.42
CA ALA A 165 -20.42 9.89 10.38
C ALA A 165 -19.43 10.61 11.32
N PHE A 166 -19.55 11.94 11.44
CA PHE A 166 -18.72 12.76 12.32
C PHE A 166 -19.57 13.89 12.93
N GLY A 167 -19.93 13.74 14.20
CA GLY A 167 -20.94 14.58 14.80
C GLY A 167 -22.29 14.41 14.10
N GLU A 168 -22.84 15.50 13.56
CA GLU A 168 -24.08 15.48 12.77
C GLU A 168 -23.82 15.38 11.25
N ASP A 169 -22.54 15.47 10.85
CA ASP A 169 -22.15 15.49 9.44
C ASP A 169 -22.06 14.09 8.84
N GLN A 170 -22.61 13.95 7.63
CA GLN A 170 -22.38 12.80 6.75
C GLN A 170 -21.39 13.18 5.65
N ILE A 171 -20.31 12.39 5.52
CA ILE A 171 -19.32 12.58 4.46
C ILE A 171 -19.27 11.32 3.60
N VAL A 172 -19.45 11.48 2.28
CA VAL A 172 -19.41 10.37 1.33
C VAL A 172 -18.20 10.49 0.42
N PHE A 173 -17.36 9.46 0.41
CA PHE A 173 -16.27 9.31 -0.55
C PHE A 173 -16.70 8.34 -1.65
N HIS A 174 -17.09 8.89 -2.80
CA HIS A 174 -17.58 8.09 -3.91
C HIS A 174 -16.50 7.20 -4.52
N ASN A 175 -16.90 6.13 -5.18
CA ASN A 175 -16.01 5.23 -5.87
C ASN A 175 -15.37 5.91 -7.09
N ILE A 176 -14.08 6.27 -6.99
CA ILE A 176 -13.31 6.94 -8.06
C ILE A 176 -13.26 6.12 -9.36
N ASN A 177 -13.43 4.80 -9.29
CA ASN A 177 -13.44 3.94 -10.47
C ASN A 177 -14.68 4.15 -11.36
N LYS A 178 -15.72 4.77 -10.84
CA LYS A 178 -16.92 5.20 -11.59
C LYS A 178 -16.71 6.54 -12.33
N SER A 179 -15.62 7.26 -12.09
CA SER A 179 -15.35 8.53 -12.77
C SER A 179 -15.12 8.35 -14.28
N LYS A 180 -15.53 9.34 -15.08
CA LYS A 180 -15.35 9.34 -16.54
C LYS A 180 -13.88 9.07 -16.94
N ARG A 181 -12.94 9.68 -16.23
CA ARG A 181 -11.50 9.54 -16.47
C ARG A 181 -11.03 8.09 -16.29
N VAL A 182 -11.38 7.43 -15.17
CA VAL A 182 -10.97 6.05 -14.88
C VAL A 182 -11.66 5.06 -15.82
N ARG A 183 -12.95 5.27 -16.13
CA ARG A 183 -13.68 4.44 -17.10
C ARG A 183 -13.02 4.48 -18.48
N ASN A 184 -12.63 5.66 -18.98
CA ASN A 184 -11.97 5.82 -20.28
C ASN A 184 -10.58 5.15 -20.29
N LEU A 185 -9.77 5.31 -19.25
CA LEU A 185 -8.51 4.62 -19.12
C LEU A 185 -8.69 3.10 -19.05
N SER A 186 -9.70 2.61 -18.35
CA SER A 186 -10.03 1.18 -18.26
C SER A 186 -10.49 0.59 -19.59
N ARG A 187 -11.26 1.35 -20.41
CA ARG A 187 -11.62 0.97 -21.78
C ARG A 187 -10.37 0.90 -22.67
N LYS A 188 -9.50 1.93 -22.61
CA LYS A 188 -8.23 1.97 -23.35
C LYS A 188 -7.33 0.79 -22.96
N LYS A 189 -7.21 0.49 -21.66
CA LYS A 189 -6.47 -0.68 -21.15
C LYS A 189 -6.92 -1.97 -21.83
N ARG A 190 -8.23 -2.25 -21.80
CA ARG A 190 -8.81 -3.45 -22.42
C ARG A 190 -8.53 -3.52 -23.93
N LYS A 191 -8.65 -2.39 -24.67
CA LYS A 191 -8.35 -2.33 -26.10
C LYS A 191 -6.89 -2.68 -26.37
N VAL A 192 -5.96 -2.08 -25.62
CA VAL A 192 -4.52 -2.33 -25.75
C VAL A 192 -4.17 -3.78 -25.41
N GLN A 193 -4.74 -4.35 -24.35
CA GLN A 193 -4.54 -5.75 -23.97
C GLN A 193 -5.00 -6.72 -25.09
N ARG A 194 -6.18 -6.48 -25.68
CA ARG A 194 -6.68 -7.27 -26.81
C ARG A 194 -5.75 -7.17 -28.02
N THR A 195 -5.20 -5.98 -28.31
CA THR A 195 -4.25 -5.78 -29.41
C THR A 195 -2.95 -6.57 -29.17
N ILE A 196 -2.42 -6.54 -27.95
CA ILE A 196 -1.23 -7.32 -27.58
C ILE A 196 -1.50 -8.82 -27.74
N SER A 197 -2.61 -9.32 -27.20
CA SER A 197 -2.98 -10.74 -27.30
C SER A 197 -3.13 -11.19 -28.76
N ARG A 198 -3.77 -10.37 -29.61
CA ARG A 198 -3.92 -10.65 -31.03
C ARG A 198 -2.55 -10.73 -31.71
N LYS A 199 -1.66 -9.75 -31.48
CA LYS A 199 -0.32 -9.74 -32.07
C LYS A 199 0.52 -10.96 -31.68
N TYR A 200 0.46 -11.40 -30.44
CA TYR A 200 1.13 -12.65 -30.02
C TYR A 200 0.57 -13.87 -30.76
N ARG A 201 -0.75 -13.93 -30.94
CA ARG A 201 -1.42 -15.03 -31.64
C ARG A 201 -1.05 -15.06 -33.11
N THR A 202 -1.05 -13.91 -33.79
CA THR A 202 -0.72 -13.80 -35.23
C THR A 202 0.74 -14.14 -35.51
N ASN A 203 1.66 -13.83 -34.60
CA ASN A 203 3.08 -14.08 -34.82
C ASN A 203 3.51 -15.55 -34.61
N GLY A 204 2.62 -16.44 -34.14
CA GLY A 204 2.91 -17.87 -33.88
C GLY A 204 4.12 -18.15 -33.02
N SER A 205 4.68 -17.12 -32.43
CA SER A 205 5.95 -17.13 -31.66
C SER A 205 5.83 -16.33 -30.39
N TYR A 206 6.46 -16.83 -29.34
CA TYR A 206 6.62 -16.10 -28.06
C TYR A 206 7.63 -14.95 -28.15
N SER A 207 8.22 -14.68 -29.33
CA SER A 207 9.17 -13.60 -29.52
C SER A 207 8.49 -12.23 -29.51
N LYS A 208 9.11 -11.28 -28.85
CA LYS A 208 8.61 -9.90 -28.79
C LYS A 208 9.01 -9.13 -30.03
N THR A 209 8.01 -8.68 -30.79
CA THR A 209 8.25 -7.74 -31.88
C THR A 209 8.27 -6.30 -31.38
N LYS A 210 8.88 -5.38 -32.11
CA LYS A 210 8.88 -3.92 -31.84
C LYS A 210 7.44 -3.38 -31.67
N GLY A 211 6.48 -3.92 -32.43
CA GLY A 211 5.07 -3.58 -32.32
C GLY A 211 4.46 -3.99 -30.98
N ILE A 212 4.77 -5.20 -30.48
CA ILE A 212 4.32 -5.67 -29.16
C ILE A 212 4.93 -4.80 -28.05
N GLU A 213 6.22 -4.52 -28.11
CA GLU A 213 6.90 -3.68 -27.14
C GLU A 213 6.30 -2.27 -27.06
N LYS A 214 5.91 -1.68 -28.20
CA LYS A 214 5.21 -0.39 -28.26
C LYS A 214 3.90 -0.45 -27.45
N TYR A 215 3.06 -1.46 -27.69
CA TYR A 215 1.79 -1.59 -26.97
C TYR A 215 1.97 -1.96 -25.51
N GLU A 216 2.98 -2.76 -25.15
CA GLU A 216 3.32 -3.03 -23.76
C GLU A 216 3.73 -1.74 -23.01
N ARG A 217 4.50 -0.83 -23.64
CA ARG A 217 4.83 0.49 -23.05
C ARG A 217 3.58 1.32 -22.83
N ILE A 218 2.66 1.35 -23.81
CA ILE A 218 1.37 2.05 -23.66
C ILE A 218 0.57 1.44 -22.50
N LEU A 219 0.51 0.11 -22.42
CA LEU A 219 -0.19 -0.58 -21.34
C LEU A 219 0.39 -0.25 -19.94
N LYS A 220 1.71 -0.26 -19.80
CA LYS A 220 2.41 0.16 -18.58
C LYS A 220 2.05 1.60 -18.18
N THR A 221 2.02 2.53 -19.14
CA THR A 221 1.64 3.93 -18.89
C THR A 221 0.20 4.03 -18.39
N ILE A 222 -0.74 3.26 -18.97
CA ILE A 222 -2.13 3.26 -18.52
C ILE A 222 -2.25 2.69 -17.09
N HIS A 223 -1.57 1.59 -16.80
CA HIS A 223 -1.54 1.03 -15.45
C HIS A 223 -0.98 2.02 -14.43
N TYR A 224 0.11 2.72 -14.76
CA TYR A 224 0.68 3.75 -13.93
C TYR A 224 -0.32 4.88 -13.64
N LYS A 225 -1.01 5.38 -14.68
CA LYS A 225 -2.02 6.44 -14.52
C LYS A 225 -3.18 5.98 -13.63
N LEU A 226 -3.69 4.77 -13.81
CA LEU A 226 -4.77 4.22 -12.99
C LEU A 226 -4.35 4.06 -11.53
N ALA A 227 -3.15 3.53 -11.28
CA ALA A 227 -2.60 3.38 -9.94
C ALA A 227 -2.44 4.73 -9.24
N ASN A 228 -1.90 5.73 -9.94
CA ASN A 228 -1.71 7.06 -9.37
C ASN A 228 -3.04 7.77 -9.06
N ILE A 229 -4.06 7.66 -9.92
CA ILE A 229 -5.38 8.25 -9.65
C ILE A 229 -5.98 7.64 -8.39
N ARG A 230 -5.93 6.31 -8.24
CA ARG A 230 -6.44 5.61 -7.06
C ARG A 230 -5.66 5.98 -5.81
N SER A 231 -4.34 5.90 -5.87
CA SER A 231 -3.47 6.25 -4.75
C SER A 231 -3.68 7.70 -4.29
N ASN A 232 -3.72 8.65 -5.22
CA ASN A 232 -3.96 10.05 -4.90
C ASN A 232 -5.34 10.26 -4.25
N TYR A 233 -6.39 9.60 -4.77
CA TYR A 233 -7.72 9.69 -4.20
C TYR A 233 -7.77 9.14 -2.76
N ILE A 234 -7.15 7.98 -2.51
CA ILE A 234 -7.04 7.43 -1.16
C ILE A 234 -6.29 8.38 -0.23
N HIS A 235 -5.15 8.94 -0.69
CA HIS A 235 -4.38 9.90 0.11
C HIS A 235 -5.16 11.15 0.47
N GLN A 236 -5.92 11.71 -0.48
CA GLN A 236 -6.77 12.87 -0.25
C GLN A 236 -7.94 12.55 0.69
N SER A 237 -8.61 11.40 0.50
CA SER A 237 -9.72 10.98 1.35
C SER A 237 -9.28 10.76 2.80
N THR A 238 -8.21 10.00 3.01
CA THR A 238 -7.68 9.73 4.35
C THR A 238 -7.08 10.97 5.01
N HIS A 239 -6.47 11.86 4.22
CA HIS A 239 -5.98 13.15 4.74
C HIS A 239 -7.15 14.01 5.23
N LYS A 240 -8.20 14.16 4.41
CA LYS A 240 -9.39 14.93 4.79
C LYS A 240 -9.99 14.43 6.10
N LEU A 241 -10.09 13.10 6.31
CA LEU A 241 -10.65 12.53 7.53
C LEU A 241 -9.78 12.81 8.76
N VAL A 242 -8.47 12.60 8.65
CA VAL A 242 -7.54 12.84 9.76
C VAL A 242 -7.40 14.34 10.08
N SER A 243 -7.50 15.22 9.07
CA SER A 243 -7.47 16.69 9.27
C SER A 243 -8.68 17.24 10.02
N MET A 244 -9.74 16.46 10.19
CA MET A 244 -10.87 16.83 11.05
C MET A 244 -10.59 16.59 12.53
N LEU A 245 -9.43 16.00 12.85
CA LEU A 245 -8.89 15.77 14.19
C LEU A 245 -9.91 15.11 15.16
N PRO A 246 -10.57 14.01 14.78
CA PRO A 246 -11.47 13.29 15.67
C PRO A 246 -10.72 12.75 16.88
N LYS A 247 -11.37 12.69 18.04
CA LYS A 247 -10.80 12.06 19.26
C LYS A 247 -10.51 10.57 19.01
N VAL A 248 -11.46 9.89 18.42
CA VAL A 248 -11.38 8.46 18.11
C VAL A 248 -12.05 8.17 16.77
N VAL A 249 -11.45 7.27 16.00
CA VAL A 249 -12.00 6.77 14.72
C VAL A 249 -12.35 5.30 14.87
N CYS A 250 -13.54 4.90 14.46
CA CYS A 250 -13.97 3.51 14.45
C CYS A 250 -14.20 3.02 13.02
N VAL A 251 -13.64 1.84 12.72
CA VAL A 251 -13.78 1.15 11.44
C VAL A 251 -14.08 -0.33 11.65
N GLU A 252 -14.62 -1.00 10.64
CA GLU A 252 -14.77 -2.46 10.67
C GLU A 252 -13.44 -3.18 10.45
N ASP A 253 -13.22 -4.34 11.14
CA ASP A 253 -12.10 -5.24 10.86
C ASP A 253 -12.37 -6.06 9.61
N LEU A 254 -12.20 -5.44 8.44
CA LEU A 254 -12.43 -6.07 7.15
C LEU A 254 -11.32 -7.06 6.79
N ASN A 255 -11.65 -8.34 6.63
CA ASN A 255 -10.75 -9.33 6.04
C ASN A 255 -10.63 -9.15 4.52
N VAL A 256 -9.97 -8.07 4.09
CA VAL A 256 -9.78 -7.75 2.67
C VAL A 256 -9.14 -8.93 1.90
N THR A 257 -8.20 -9.64 2.51
CA THR A 257 -7.55 -10.80 1.89
C THR A 257 -8.54 -11.95 1.67
N GLY A 258 -9.42 -12.20 2.62
CA GLY A 258 -10.51 -13.18 2.49
C GLY A 258 -11.51 -12.78 1.42
N MET A 259 -11.94 -11.51 1.43
CA MET A 259 -12.86 -10.96 0.42
C MET A 259 -12.31 -11.06 -1.01
N MET A 260 -10.99 -10.92 -1.19
CA MET A 260 -10.32 -11.07 -2.49
C MET A 260 -10.39 -12.49 -3.06
N LYS A 261 -10.72 -13.51 -2.28
CA LYS A 261 -10.92 -14.89 -2.77
C LYS A 261 -12.24 -15.04 -3.53
N ASN A 262 -13.22 -14.16 -3.29
CA ASN A 262 -14.48 -14.15 -4.02
C ASN A 262 -14.26 -13.62 -5.45
N ARG A 263 -14.41 -14.49 -6.47
CA ARG A 263 -14.18 -14.16 -7.89
C ARG A 263 -15.04 -13.00 -8.42
N HIS A 264 -16.24 -12.84 -7.89
CA HIS A 264 -17.20 -11.80 -8.33
C HIS A 264 -16.82 -10.42 -7.77
N LEU A 265 -16.26 -10.35 -6.56
CA LEU A 265 -15.95 -9.11 -5.86
C LEU A 265 -14.47 -8.72 -5.90
N SER A 266 -13.56 -9.68 -6.11
CA SER A 266 -12.10 -9.50 -6.02
C SER A 266 -11.60 -8.32 -6.85
N ARG A 267 -12.10 -8.18 -8.08
CA ARG A 267 -11.72 -7.07 -8.95
C ARG A 267 -12.19 -5.72 -8.40
N ALA A 268 -13.42 -5.62 -7.92
CA ALA A 268 -13.99 -4.39 -7.38
C ALA A 268 -13.26 -3.97 -6.09
N ILE A 269 -12.98 -4.93 -5.20
CA ILE A 269 -12.22 -4.72 -3.97
C ILE A 269 -10.80 -4.26 -4.27
N GLN A 270 -10.10 -4.91 -5.22
CA GLN A 270 -8.76 -4.53 -5.65
C GLN A 270 -8.75 -3.12 -6.29
N GLU A 271 -9.73 -2.82 -7.15
CA GLU A 271 -9.81 -1.53 -7.82
C GLU A 271 -10.17 -0.39 -6.85
N GLN A 272 -10.87 -0.69 -5.76
CA GLN A 272 -11.22 0.25 -4.69
C GLN A 272 -10.06 0.49 -3.72
N CYS A 273 -9.08 -0.43 -3.66
CA CYS A 273 -7.90 -0.34 -2.79
C CYS A 273 -8.26 -0.26 -1.29
N LEU A 274 -9.26 -1.02 -0.83
CA LEU A 274 -9.77 -0.95 0.56
C LEU A 274 -8.66 -1.18 1.59
N GLY A 275 -7.79 -2.18 1.38
CA GLY A 275 -6.66 -2.44 2.29
C GLY A 275 -5.68 -1.28 2.39
N GLU A 276 -5.47 -0.52 1.29
CA GLU A 276 -4.62 0.66 1.31
C GLU A 276 -5.28 1.84 2.04
N PHE A 277 -6.60 1.99 1.92
CA PHE A 277 -7.36 2.97 2.68
C PHE A 277 -7.22 2.72 4.19
N LEU A 278 -7.50 1.50 4.65
CA LEU A 278 -7.37 1.13 6.06
C LEU A 278 -5.94 1.31 6.57
N ARG A 279 -4.94 0.84 5.82
CA ARG A 279 -3.52 1.04 6.17
C ARG A 279 -3.15 2.51 6.30
N GLN A 280 -3.70 3.38 5.43
CA GLN A 280 -3.44 4.82 5.51
C GLN A 280 -4.15 5.47 6.71
N MET A 281 -5.35 5.03 7.06
CA MET A 281 -6.02 5.47 8.27
C MET A 281 -5.19 5.10 9.51
N GLU A 282 -4.69 3.85 9.61
CA GLU A 282 -3.87 3.40 10.73
C GLU A 282 -2.68 4.32 11.01
N TYR A 283 -1.78 4.49 10.02
CA TYR A 283 -0.57 5.27 10.29
C TYR A 283 -0.82 6.77 10.39
N LYS A 284 -1.83 7.31 9.67
CA LYS A 284 -2.15 8.74 9.75
C LYS A 284 -2.82 9.10 11.07
N CYS A 285 -3.71 8.24 11.57
CA CYS A 285 -4.27 8.40 12.92
C CYS A 285 -3.16 8.35 13.97
N ALA A 286 -2.28 7.33 13.89
CA ALA A 286 -1.14 7.22 14.82
C ALA A 286 -0.22 8.45 14.79
N TRP A 287 0.06 9.01 13.60
CA TRP A 287 0.88 10.24 13.48
C TRP A 287 0.25 11.48 14.10
N ASN A 288 -1.07 11.53 14.19
CA ASN A 288 -1.81 12.67 14.74
C ASN A 288 -2.34 12.39 16.17
N GLY A 289 -1.92 11.30 16.81
CA GLY A 289 -2.40 10.95 18.15
C GLY A 289 -3.87 10.55 18.20
N ILE A 290 -4.50 10.26 17.06
CA ILE A 290 -5.90 9.84 16.97
C ILE A 290 -5.98 8.34 17.26
N GLU A 291 -6.85 7.96 18.18
CA GLU A 291 -7.11 6.55 18.45
C GLU A 291 -7.91 5.92 17.30
N LEU A 292 -7.43 4.79 16.76
CA LEU A 292 -8.15 4.01 15.74
C LEU A 292 -8.62 2.68 16.35
N VAL A 293 -9.93 2.55 16.50
CA VAL A 293 -10.59 1.34 17.00
C VAL A 293 -11.14 0.53 15.84
N LYS A 294 -10.91 -0.79 15.86
CA LYS A 294 -11.53 -1.73 14.93
C LYS A 294 -12.57 -2.53 15.67
N VAL A 295 -13.83 -2.44 15.23
CA VAL A 295 -14.88 -3.32 15.78
C VAL A 295 -14.68 -4.74 15.29
N ASP A 296 -15.20 -5.69 16.09
CA ASP A 296 -15.23 -7.09 15.69
C ASP A 296 -15.92 -7.25 14.33
N ARG A 297 -15.43 -8.20 13.54
CA ARG A 297 -15.91 -8.49 12.19
C ARG A 297 -17.39 -8.83 12.11
N PHE A 298 -17.94 -9.38 13.18
CA PHE A 298 -19.33 -9.79 13.27
C PHE A 298 -20.21 -8.74 13.96
N TYR A 299 -19.65 -7.59 14.31
CA TYR A 299 -20.43 -6.48 14.86
C TYR A 299 -21.52 -6.08 13.86
N PRO A 300 -22.82 -6.10 14.26
CA PRO A 300 -23.92 -5.91 13.33
C PRO A 300 -24.15 -4.43 12.98
N SER A 301 -23.11 -3.70 12.58
CA SER A 301 -23.12 -2.26 12.29
C SER A 301 -24.28 -1.85 11.37
N SER A 302 -24.50 -2.58 10.28
CA SER A 302 -25.54 -2.28 9.29
C SER A 302 -26.94 -2.78 9.68
N ARG A 303 -27.03 -3.75 10.61
CA ARG A 303 -28.31 -4.34 11.05
C ARG A 303 -28.91 -3.65 12.27
N THR A 304 -28.07 -3.00 13.07
CA THR A 304 -28.51 -2.27 14.28
C THR A 304 -29.09 -0.93 13.88
N CYS A 305 -30.22 -0.57 14.46
CA CYS A 305 -30.82 0.75 14.28
C CYS A 305 -29.96 1.82 14.96
N SER A 306 -29.53 2.82 14.22
CA SER A 306 -28.76 3.93 14.80
C SER A 306 -29.60 4.85 15.71
N CYS A 307 -30.93 4.72 15.74
CA CYS A 307 -31.79 5.48 16.62
C CYS A 307 -32.08 4.72 17.92
N CYS A 308 -32.73 3.55 17.85
CA CYS A 308 -33.22 2.82 19.00
C CYS A 308 -32.38 1.61 19.42
N GLY A 309 -31.38 1.20 18.64
CA GLY A 309 -30.52 0.05 18.92
C GLY A 309 -31.12 -1.32 18.54
N GLU A 310 -32.35 -1.39 18.05
CA GLU A 310 -32.99 -2.64 17.62
C GLU A 310 -32.24 -3.29 16.46
N ILE A 311 -32.14 -4.62 16.48
CA ILE A 311 -31.40 -5.38 15.45
C ILE A 311 -32.42 -5.97 14.44
N LYS A 312 -32.27 -5.60 13.18
CA LYS A 312 -33.04 -6.15 12.06
C LYS A 312 -32.33 -7.37 11.48
N GLU A 313 -32.84 -8.58 11.73
CA GLU A 313 -32.15 -9.83 11.29
C GLU A 313 -32.31 -10.10 9.79
N ASP A 314 -33.44 -9.72 9.19
CA ASP A 314 -33.84 -10.02 7.81
C ASP A 314 -33.26 -9.05 6.77
N LEU A 315 -32.30 -8.16 7.16
CA LEU A 315 -31.68 -7.19 6.25
C LEU A 315 -30.82 -7.89 5.19
N LYS A 316 -31.22 -7.77 3.92
CA LYS A 316 -30.49 -8.35 2.79
C LYS A 316 -29.32 -7.46 2.33
N LEU A 317 -28.30 -8.06 1.74
CA LEU A 317 -27.18 -7.31 1.17
C LEU A 317 -27.58 -6.40 0.00
N SER A 318 -28.68 -6.71 -0.67
CA SER A 318 -29.27 -5.89 -1.75
C SER A 318 -29.93 -4.60 -1.24
N ASP A 319 -30.38 -4.61 0.01
CA ASP A 319 -31.13 -3.50 0.57
C ASP A 319 -30.21 -2.30 0.78
N ARG A 320 -30.62 -1.15 0.29
CA ARG A 320 -29.85 0.09 0.37
C ARG A 320 -30.42 1.07 1.39
N THR A 321 -31.71 0.92 1.67
CA THR A 321 -32.40 1.70 2.69
C THR A 321 -32.63 0.80 3.89
N TYR A 322 -32.25 1.27 5.04
CA TYR A 322 -32.55 0.65 6.32
C TYR A 322 -33.91 1.23 6.80
N VAL A 323 -34.84 0.36 7.12
CA VAL A 323 -36.12 0.73 7.75
C VAL A 323 -36.22 -0.03 9.06
N CYS A 324 -36.25 0.70 10.18
CA CYS A 324 -36.33 0.09 11.49
C CYS A 324 -37.77 -0.40 11.74
N PRO A 325 -37.96 -1.68 12.11
CA PRO A 325 -39.29 -2.19 12.41
C PRO A 325 -39.87 -1.67 13.74
N HIS A 326 -39.00 -1.19 14.64
CA HIS A 326 -39.40 -0.73 15.98
C HIS A 326 -39.69 0.77 16.02
N CYS A 327 -38.77 1.64 15.61
CA CYS A 327 -38.91 3.09 15.71
C CYS A 327 -39.29 3.79 14.40
N GLY A 328 -39.40 3.05 13.30
CA GLY A 328 -39.77 3.61 11.99
C GLY A 328 -38.68 4.42 11.28
N LEU A 329 -37.45 4.46 11.81
CA LEU A 329 -36.33 5.17 11.18
C LEU A 329 -36.10 4.66 9.75
N VAL A 330 -36.08 5.60 8.78
CA VAL A 330 -35.72 5.34 7.38
C VAL A 330 -34.46 6.08 7.03
N ILE A 331 -33.40 5.34 6.69
CA ILE A 331 -32.06 5.90 6.47
C ILE A 331 -31.27 5.07 5.44
N ASP A 332 -30.24 5.65 4.78
CA ASP A 332 -29.29 4.86 3.97
C ASP A 332 -28.58 3.85 4.88
N ARG A 333 -28.52 2.58 4.43
CA ARG A 333 -27.95 1.47 5.23
C ARG A 333 -26.49 1.68 5.60
N ASP A 334 -25.70 2.16 4.64
CA ASP A 334 -24.27 2.32 4.82
C ASP A 334 -24.01 3.55 5.76
N TYR A 335 -24.89 4.58 5.73
CA TYR A 335 -24.84 5.67 6.71
C TYR A 335 -25.31 5.24 8.11
N ASN A 336 -26.33 4.39 8.20
CA ASN A 336 -26.74 3.79 9.47
C ASN A 336 -25.56 3.01 10.12
N ALA A 337 -24.80 2.25 9.31
CA ALA A 337 -23.60 1.56 9.78
C ALA A 337 -22.54 2.54 10.30
N ALA A 338 -22.27 3.63 9.56
CA ALA A 338 -21.30 4.65 10.00
C ALA A 338 -21.71 5.31 11.33
N LEU A 339 -23.00 5.59 11.55
CA LEU A 339 -23.52 6.11 12.81
C LEU A 339 -23.33 5.12 13.98
N ASN A 340 -23.56 3.83 13.74
CA ASN A 340 -23.33 2.80 14.76
C ASN A 340 -21.85 2.65 15.11
N LEU A 341 -20.95 2.72 14.11
CA LEU A 341 -19.52 2.75 14.34
C LEU A 341 -19.08 4.01 15.12
N MET A 342 -19.67 5.16 14.82
CA MET A 342 -19.42 6.40 15.57
C MET A 342 -19.87 6.29 17.04
N LYS A 343 -21.04 5.70 17.30
CA LYS A 343 -21.52 5.45 18.67
C LYS A 343 -20.61 4.46 19.41
N TYR A 344 -20.13 3.42 18.73
CA TYR A 344 -19.16 2.49 19.30
C TYR A 344 -17.86 3.21 19.66
N ALA A 345 -17.33 4.09 18.79
CA ALA A 345 -16.18 4.93 19.09
C ALA A 345 -16.39 5.78 20.34
N ALA A 346 -17.57 6.42 20.48
CA ALA A 346 -17.91 7.23 21.64
C ALA A 346 -17.94 6.42 22.94
N SER A 347 -18.42 5.17 22.90
CA SER A 347 -18.45 4.31 24.10
C SER A 347 -17.03 3.90 24.54
N GLN A 348 -16.13 3.62 23.60
CA GLN A 348 -14.73 3.28 23.92
C GLN A 348 -13.99 4.48 24.51
N ALA A 349 -14.16 5.67 23.95
CA ALA A 349 -13.55 6.89 24.48
C ALA A 349 -13.99 7.23 25.91
N ARG A 350 -15.20 6.86 26.33
CA ARG A 350 -15.70 7.01 27.70
C ARG A 350 -15.13 5.96 28.65
N ALA A 351 -14.88 4.76 28.17
CA ALA A 351 -14.31 3.67 29.00
C ALA A 351 -12.82 3.87 29.29
N ALA A 352 -12.12 4.67 28.47
CA ALA A 352 -10.70 4.98 28.63
C ALA A 352 -10.41 6.27 29.40
N ALA A 353 -11.43 7.07 29.71
CA ALA A 353 -11.35 8.29 30.52
C ALA A 353 -11.72 8.03 31.99
#